data_3fbbf80c420f7cbb95f2523589bd9353
#
_entry.id   3fbbf80c420f7cbb95f2523589bd9353
#
_cell.length_a   1.000
_cell.length_b   1.000
_cell.length_c   1.000
_cell.angle_alpha   90.00
_cell.angle_beta   90.00
_cell.angle_gamma   90.00
#
_symmetry.space_group_name_H-M   'P 1'
#
loop_
_entity.id
_entity.type
_entity.pdbx_description
1 polymer ?
#
loop_
_entity_poly.entity_id
_entity_poly.type
_entity_poly.pdbx_seq_one_letter_code
_entity_poly.pdbx_strand_id
1 'polypeptide(L)'
;VKALEGRQISFSYAGGKTLFSQVNVHVKNGECVILRGPSGSGKTTLCNILAGIIPRSISGELRGDVLLFGENLRTLSLATVVQKVGILFQNPDSQLFFPTVEDEIAFGPENLCLSREEIGLRIEQALDTVQMGSYRLMETETLSHGQKQRIALAAVLALQPQILILDEAFSQLDTGSTHLVKGIIRQQKELGHAIFMVENSEEHLHLVDRVYELQDGQTREVVL
;
A
#
# COMPACT_ATOMS: atom_id res chain seq x y z
N VAL A 1 -7.27 18.38 -1.28
CA VAL A 1 -8.36 17.47 -0.91
C VAL A 1 -7.75 16.28 -0.20
N LYS A 2 -8.39 15.74 0.86
CA LYS A 2 -7.98 14.49 1.51
C LYS A 2 -8.36 13.32 0.59
N ALA A 3 -7.35 12.56 0.15
CA ALA A 3 -7.57 11.36 -0.66
C ALA A 3 -7.95 10.17 0.22
N LEU A 4 -7.24 10.00 1.34
CA LEU A 4 -7.46 8.94 2.32
C LEU A 4 -7.63 9.56 3.71
N GLU A 5 -8.63 9.13 4.45
CA GLU A 5 -8.85 9.60 5.82
C GLU A 5 -9.40 8.48 6.70
N GLY A 6 -8.74 8.20 7.82
CA GLY A 6 -9.25 7.38 8.91
C GLY A 6 -9.73 8.29 10.04
N ARG A 7 -11.00 8.16 10.43
CA ARG A 7 -11.65 8.96 11.48
C ARG A 7 -12.01 8.10 12.68
N GLN A 8 -11.45 8.43 13.83
CA GLN A 8 -11.74 7.77 15.13
C GLN A 8 -11.69 6.25 15.05
N ILE A 9 -10.71 5.72 14.30
CA ILE A 9 -10.55 4.29 14.10
C ILE A 9 -10.18 3.64 15.42
N SER A 10 -11.00 2.67 15.85
CA SER A 10 -10.70 1.79 16.96
C SER A 10 -10.85 0.35 16.51
N PHE A 11 -9.94 -0.52 16.91
CA PHE A 11 -9.94 -1.90 16.45
C PHE A 11 -9.49 -2.87 17.53
N SER A 12 -10.16 -4.04 17.58
CA SER A 12 -9.73 -5.22 18.30
C SER A 12 -9.95 -6.47 17.45
N TYR A 13 -9.01 -7.41 17.48
CA TYR A 13 -9.23 -8.74 16.92
C TYR A 13 -10.26 -9.50 17.75
N ALA A 14 -10.94 -10.47 17.14
CA ALA A 14 -11.95 -11.28 17.81
C ALA A 14 -11.41 -11.91 19.11
N GLY A 15 -12.06 -11.61 20.24
CA GLY A 15 -11.63 -12.06 21.57
C GLY A 15 -10.33 -11.46 22.11
N GLY A 16 -9.75 -10.48 21.42
CA GLY A 16 -8.51 -9.79 21.79
C GLY A 16 -8.73 -8.49 22.54
N LYS A 17 -7.62 -7.95 23.08
CA LYS A 17 -7.61 -6.57 23.62
C LYS A 17 -7.69 -5.56 22.49
N THR A 18 -8.20 -4.36 22.81
CA THR A 18 -8.18 -3.21 21.88
C THR A 18 -6.75 -2.92 21.47
N LEU A 19 -6.48 -2.95 20.17
CA LEU A 19 -5.17 -2.71 19.61
C LEU A 19 -4.85 -1.21 19.57
N PHE A 20 -5.83 -0.42 19.15
CA PHE A 20 -5.78 1.04 19.18
C PHE A 20 -7.19 1.64 19.25
N SER A 21 -7.30 2.87 19.70
CA SER A 21 -8.57 3.55 19.87
C SER A 21 -8.51 5.01 19.43
N GLN A 22 -9.56 5.47 18.74
CA GLN A 22 -9.71 6.84 18.27
C GLN A 22 -8.55 7.37 17.41
N VAL A 23 -7.90 6.47 16.67
CA VAL A 23 -6.83 6.81 15.73
C VAL A 23 -7.38 7.69 14.60
N ASN A 24 -6.69 8.80 14.34
CA ASN A 24 -7.01 9.72 13.25
C ASN A 24 -5.77 9.90 12.38
N VAL A 25 -5.91 9.61 11.08
CA VAL A 25 -4.87 9.79 10.08
C VAL A 25 -5.49 10.30 8.79
N HIS A 26 -4.75 11.08 8.02
CA HIS A 26 -5.20 11.42 6.66
C HIS A 26 -4.02 11.70 5.73
N VAL A 27 -4.26 11.54 4.44
CA VAL A 27 -3.31 11.86 3.37
C VAL A 27 -4.03 12.70 2.32
N LYS A 28 -3.41 13.78 1.88
CA LYS A 28 -3.93 14.63 0.80
C LYS A 28 -3.42 14.15 -0.56
N ASN A 29 -4.05 14.60 -1.64
CA ASN A 29 -3.52 14.40 -2.99
C ASN A 29 -2.11 14.98 -3.10
N GLY A 30 -1.19 14.21 -3.72
CA GLY A 30 0.21 14.58 -3.88
C GLY A 30 1.03 14.60 -2.59
N GLU A 31 0.49 14.07 -1.49
CA GLU A 31 1.15 14.02 -0.19
C GLU A 31 1.67 12.60 0.10
N CYS A 32 2.83 12.52 0.70
CA CYS A 32 3.38 11.30 1.28
C CYS A 32 3.43 11.43 2.81
N VAL A 33 2.84 10.47 3.50
CA VAL A 33 2.76 10.42 4.96
C VAL A 33 3.38 9.14 5.48
N ILE A 34 4.20 9.23 6.50
CA ILE A 34 4.73 8.05 7.23
C ILE A 34 3.96 7.84 8.53
N LEU A 35 3.67 6.57 8.81
CA LEU A 35 3.28 6.07 10.13
C LEU A 35 4.47 5.34 10.76
N ARG A 36 4.91 5.81 11.91
CA ARG A 36 5.97 5.19 12.73
C ARG A 36 5.38 4.60 14.00
N GLY A 37 6.13 3.73 14.63
CA GLY A 37 5.77 3.17 15.94
C GLY A 37 6.47 1.84 16.22
N PRO A 38 6.46 1.37 17.46
CA PRO A 38 7.11 0.12 17.84
C PRO A 38 6.53 -1.08 17.10
N SER A 39 7.30 -2.15 17.01
CA SER A 39 6.79 -3.42 16.46
C SER A 39 5.59 -3.89 17.30
N GLY A 40 4.56 -4.42 16.63
CA GLY A 40 3.34 -4.87 17.29
C GLY A 40 2.36 -3.76 17.70
N SER A 41 2.63 -2.48 17.41
CA SER A 41 1.70 -1.37 17.72
C SER A 41 0.42 -1.36 16.87
N GLY A 42 0.37 -2.18 15.80
CA GLY A 42 -0.81 -2.26 14.92
C GLY A 42 -0.69 -1.49 13.60
N LYS A 43 0.51 -1.07 13.17
CA LYS A 43 0.71 -0.32 11.92
C LYS A 43 0.18 -1.08 10.69
N THR A 44 0.57 -2.33 10.51
CA THR A 44 0.06 -3.22 9.45
C THR A 44 -1.46 -3.39 9.53
N THR A 45 -2.00 -3.53 10.75
CA THR A 45 -3.45 -3.61 10.94
C THR A 45 -4.15 -2.32 10.49
N LEU A 46 -3.57 -1.16 10.80
CA LEU A 46 -4.12 0.13 10.33
C LEU A 46 -4.03 0.22 8.80
N CYS A 47 -2.93 -0.21 8.16
CA CYS A 47 -2.83 -0.31 6.70
C CYS A 47 -3.97 -1.17 6.11
N ASN A 48 -4.22 -2.34 6.68
CA ASN A 48 -5.29 -3.23 6.24
C ASN A 48 -6.69 -2.62 6.41
N ILE A 49 -6.91 -1.83 7.46
CA ILE A 49 -8.17 -1.09 7.64
C ILE A 49 -8.30 0.01 6.58
N LEU A 50 -7.25 0.80 6.36
CA LEU A 50 -7.24 1.89 5.39
C LEU A 50 -7.40 1.39 3.95
N ALA A 51 -6.86 0.19 3.64
CA ALA A 51 -7.03 -0.49 2.35
C ALA A 51 -8.39 -1.21 2.19
N GLY A 52 -9.19 -1.30 3.26
CA GLY A 52 -10.49 -1.97 3.24
C GLY A 52 -10.44 -3.51 3.29
N ILE A 53 -9.29 -4.09 3.61
CA ILE A 53 -9.13 -5.53 3.86
C ILE A 53 -9.83 -5.92 5.17
N ILE A 54 -9.67 -5.09 6.19
CA ILE A 54 -10.44 -5.19 7.43
C ILE A 54 -11.67 -4.26 7.33
N PRO A 55 -12.88 -4.73 7.65
CA PRO A 55 -13.24 -6.05 8.19
C PRO A 55 -13.67 -7.07 7.12
N ARG A 56 -13.43 -6.84 5.83
CA ARG A 56 -13.97 -7.67 4.72
C ARG A 56 -13.36 -9.09 4.72
N SER A 57 -12.04 -9.18 4.86
CA SER A 57 -11.30 -10.46 4.79
C SER A 57 -10.72 -10.88 6.15
N ILE A 58 -10.54 -9.94 7.07
CA ILE A 58 -10.01 -10.19 8.40
C ILE A 58 -11.03 -9.73 9.43
N SER A 59 -11.48 -10.64 10.28
CA SER A 59 -12.53 -10.37 11.27
C SER A 59 -12.00 -9.59 12.48
N GLY A 60 -12.84 -8.69 13.03
CA GLY A 60 -12.56 -7.94 14.23
C GLY A 60 -13.63 -6.86 14.47
N GLU A 61 -13.57 -6.24 15.64
CA GLU A 61 -14.46 -5.12 15.98
C GLU A 61 -13.83 -3.81 15.51
N LEU A 62 -14.35 -3.28 14.41
CA LEU A 62 -13.93 -2.00 13.84
C LEU A 62 -14.97 -0.91 14.10
N ARG A 63 -14.55 0.16 14.76
CA ARG A 63 -15.32 1.40 14.94
C ARG A 63 -14.60 2.55 14.22
N GLY A 64 -15.36 3.62 13.94
CA GLY A 64 -14.87 4.74 13.15
C GLY A 64 -15.06 4.51 11.66
N ASP A 65 -14.59 5.43 10.83
CA ASP A 65 -14.82 5.44 9.39
C ASP A 65 -13.52 5.64 8.61
N VAL A 66 -13.42 4.97 7.47
CA VAL A 66 -12.41 5.24 6.45
C VAL A 66 -13.09 5.90 5.26
N LEU A 67 -12.52 7.01 4.80
CA LEU A 67 -13.04 7.73 3.64
C LEU A 67 -11.97 7.76 2.53
N LEU A 68 -12.41 7.45 1.32
CA LEU A 68 -11.66 7.59 0.08
C LEU A 68 -12.27 8.75 -0.71
N PHE A 69 -11.52 9.84 -0.87
CA PHE A 69 -12.01 11.07 -1.54
C PHE A 69 -13.33 11.60 -0.96
N GLY A 70 -13.55 11.44 0.36
CA GLY A 70 -14.74 11.84 1.07
C GLY A 70 -15.88 10.83 1.09
N GLU A 71 -15.81 9.75 0.31
CA GLU A 71 -16.78 8.66 0.31
C GLU A 71 -16.43 7.59 1.35
N ASN A 72 -17.41 7.13 2.13
CA ASN A 72 -17.17 6.09 3.14
C ASN A 72 -16.86 4.75 2.47
N LEU A 73 -15.71 4.17 2.82
CA LEU A 73 -15.22 2.90 2.26
C LEU A 73 -16.23 1.75 2.41
N ARG A 74 -17.04 1.76 3.48
CA ARG A 74 -18.07 0.74 3.71
C ARG A 74 -19.17 0.74 2.64
N THR A 75 -19.42 1.89 2.00
CA THR A 75 -20.44 2.02 0.96
C THR A 75 -19.92 1.71 -0.45
N LEU A 76 -18.59 1.62 -0.61
CA LEU A 76 -17.95 1.35 -1.89
C LEU A 76 -17.90 -0.16 -2.18
N SER A 77 -18.07 -0.51 -3.46
CA SER A 77 -17.81 -1.88 -3.91
C SER A 77 -16.33 -2.23 -3.77
N LEU A 78 -16.00 -3.52 -3.65
CA LEU A 78 -14.60 -3.96 -3.61
C LEU A 78 -13.85 -3.53 -4.88
N ALA A 79 -14.47 -3.67 -6.05
CA ALA A 79 -13.89 -3.24 -7.32
C ALA A 79 -13.53 -1.74 -7.32
N THR A 80 -14.41 -0.89 -6.78
CA THR A 80 -14.15 0.55 -6.65
C THR A 80 -12.98 0.83 -5.71
N VAL A 81 -12.89 0.10 -4.60
CA VAL A 81 -11.79 0.27 -3.63
C VAL A 81 -10.46 -0.13 -4.27
N VAL A 82 -10.38 -1.29 -4.93
CA VAL A 82 -9.16 -1.80 -5.59
C VAL A 82 -8.68 -0.89 -6.72
N GLN A 83 -9.60 -0.24 -7.43
CA GLN A 83 -9.23 0.78 -8.44
C GLN A 83 -8.65 2.06 -7.82
N LYS A 84 -9.05 2.41 -6.60
CA LYS A 84 -8.61 3.65 -5.94
C LYS A 84 -7.37 3.44 -5.05
N VAL A 85 -7.24 2.26 -4.43
CA VAL A 85 -6.24 1.97 -3.40
C VAL A 85 -5.42 0.76 -3.80
N GLY A 86 -4.11 0.95 -3.93
CA GLY A 86 -3.12 -0.12 -4.01
C GLY A 86 -2.42 -0.30 -2.67
N ILE A 87 -2.20 -1.53 -2.27
CA ILE A 87 -1.44 -1.87 -1.07
C ILE A 87 -0.27 -2.79 -1.42
N LEU A 88 0.92 -2.44 -0.92
CA LEU A 88 2.11 -3.29 -0.96
C LEU A 88 2.36 -3.81 0.45
N PHE A 89 2.38 -5.13 0.61
CA PHE A 89 2.63 -5.79 1.90
C PHE A 89 4.12 -5.87 2.21
N GLN A 90 4.43 -5.96 3.49
CA GLN A 90 5.79 -6.12 4.00
C GLN A 90 6.49 -7.36 3.44
N ASN A 91 5.78 -8.49 3.34
CA ASN A 91 6.32 -9.73 2.80
C ASN A 91 5.72 -9.99 1.40
N PRO A 92 6.53 -9.91 0.32
CA PRO A 92 6.05 -10.18 -1.03
C PRO A 92 5.56 -11.62 -1.23
N ASP A 93 6.08 -12.62 -0.50
CA ASP A 93 5.60 -14.00 -0.59
C ASP A 93 4.14 -14.15 -0.10
N SER A 94 3.62 -13.17 0.66
CA SER A 94 2.21 -13.12 1.06
C SER A 94 1.32 -12.47 0.00
N GLN A 95 1.91 -11.90 -1.03
CA GLN A 95 1.20 -11.15 -2.07
C GLN A 95 1.30 -11.81 -3.45
N LEU A 96 2.44 -12.43 -3.76
CA LEU A 96 2.67 -13.12 -5.04
C LEU A 96 2.17 -14.56 -4.95
N PHE A 97 1.34 -14.97 -5.89
CA PHE A 97 0.75 -16.31 -5.91
C PHE A 97 0.60 -16.92 -7.31
N PHE A 98 0.88 -16.17 -8.37
CA PHE A 98 0.89 -16.69 -9.73
C PHE A 98 2.28 -17.25 -10.12
N PRO A 99 2.30 -18.27 -11.01
CA PRO A 99 3.55 -18.92 -11.40
C PRO A 99 4.53 -17.99 -12.12
N THR A 100 4.04 -17.10 -12.98
CA THR A 100 4.89 -16.20 -13.76
C THR A 100 4.69 -14.73 -13.37
N VAL A 101 5.71 -13.93 -13.62
CA VAL A 101 5.67 -12.48 -13.41
C VAL A 101 4.57 -11.81 -14.22
N GLU A 102 4.37 -12.23 -15.47
CA GLU A 102 3.33 -11.69 -16.34
C GLU A 102 1.93 -11.96 -15.77
N ASP A 103 1.66 -13.20 -15.36
CA ASP A 103 0.38 -13.60 -14.79
C ASP A 103 0.09 -12.84 -13.48
N GLU A 104 1.12 -12.66 -12.64
CA GLU A 104 1.01 -11.91 -11.39
C GLU A 104 0.58 -10.46 -11.61
N ILE A 105 1.20 -9.78 -12.59
CA ILE A 105 0.87 -8.38 -12.90
C ILE A 105 -0.46 -8.28 -13.65
N ALA A 106 -0.80 -9.25 -14.50
CA ALA A 106 -2.04 -9.29 -15.25
C ALA A 106 -3.28 -9.44 -14.36
N PHE A 107 -3.17 -10.16 -13.24
CA PHE A 107 -4.30 -10.56 -12.40
C PHE A 107 -5.21 -9.40 -11.98
N GLY A 108 -4.64 -8.30 -11.52
CA GLY A 108 -5.42 -7.12 -11.13
C GLY A 108 -6.20 -6.52 -12.29
N PRO A 109 -5.55 -6.15 -13.39
CA PRO A 109 -6.19 -5.65 -14.62
C PRO A 109 -7.24 -6.60 -15.22
N GLU A 110 -7.03 -7.92 -15.18
CA GLU A 110 -8.00 -8.93 -15.63
C GLU A 110 -9.27 -8.90 -14.77
N ASN A 111 -9.13 -8.85 -13.45
CA ASN A 111 -10.26 -8.72 -12.53
C ASN A 111 -11.07 -7.43 -12.72
N LEU A 112 -10.44 -6.39 -13.26
CA LEU A 112 -11.11 -5.16 -13.68
C LEU A 112 -11.76 -5.27 -15.06
N CYS A 113 -11.71 -6.45 -15.70
CA CYS A 113 -12.27 -6.72 -17.04
C CYS A 113 -11.71 -5.78 -18.12
N LEU A 114 -10.45 -5.40 -18.03
CA LEU A 114 -9.79 -4.58 -19.05
C LEU A 114 -9.57 -5.39 -20.35
N SER A 115 -9.41 -4.70 -21.48
CA SER A 115 -9.08 -5.35 -22.74
C SER A 115 -7.68 -5.97 -22.70
N ARG A 116 -7.44 -7.01 -23.52
CA ARG A 116 -6.10 -7.65 -23.61
C ARG A 116 -5.01 -6.66 -24.00
N GLU A 117 -5.33 -5.71 -24.86
CA GLU A 117 -4.41 -4.66 -25.28
C GLU A 117 -4.02 -3.75 -24.11
N GLU A 118 -5.01 -3.30 -23.34
CA GLU A 118 -4.79 -2.48 -22.15
C GLU A 118 -4.01 -3.23 -21.06
N ILE A 119 -4.33 -4.52 -20.83
CA ILE A 119 -3.60 -5.37 -19.90
C ILE A 119 -2.12 -5.48 -20.30
N GLY A 120 -1.85 -5.77 -21.60
CA GLY A 120 -0.48 -5.86 -22.10
C GLY A 120 0.30 -4.57 -21.92
N LEU A 121 -0.32 -3.42 -22.19
CA LEU A 121 0.28 -2.10 -21.99
C LEU A 121 0.59 -1.82 -20.51
N ARG A 122 -0.32 -2.14 -19.60
CA ARG A 122 -0.13 -1.96 -18.17
C ARG A 122 0.97 -2.85 -17.59
N ILE A 123 1.09 -4.09 -18.07
CA ILE A 123 2.19 -4.99 -17.69
C ILE A 123 3.53 -4.37 -18.11
N GLU A 124 3.65 -3.93 -19.36
CA GLU A 124 4.86 -3.32 -19.88
C GLU A 124 5.25 -2.08 -19.06
N GLN A 125 4.33 -1.14 -18.89
CA GLN A 125 4.55 0.08 -18.10
C GLN A 125 4.94 -0.20 -16.65
N ALA A 126 4.29 -1.17 -16.01
CA ALA A 126 4.58 -1.56 -14.63
C ALA A 126 5.98 -2.17 -14.51
N LEU A 127 6.34 -3.08 -15.42
CA LEU A 127 7.66 -3.70 -15.46
C LEU A 127 8.77 -2.69 -15.75
N ASP A 128 8.55 -1.76 -16.65
CA ASP A 128 9.51 -0.68 -16.94
C ASP A 128 9.71 0.22 -15.72
N THR A 129 8.62 0.58 -15.04
CA THR A 129 8.67 1.40 -13.82
C THR A 129 9.53 0.76 -12.73
N VAL A 130 9.44 -0.55 -12.55
CA VAL A 130 10.24 -1.28 -11.57
C VAL A 130 11.56 -1.85 -12.15
N GLN A 131 11.89 -1.54 -13.40
CA GLN A 131 13.09 -2.00 -14.11
C GLN A 131 13.23 -3.53 -14.13
N MET A 132 12.14 -4.24 -14.43
CA MET A 132 12.07 -5.70 -14.44
C MET A 132 11.56 -6.26 -15.77
N GLY A 133 11.65 -5.51 -16.88
CA GLY A 133 11.13 -5.92 -18.20
C GLY A 133 11.65 -7.27 -18.70
N SER A 134 12.96 -7.58 -18.47
CA SER A 134 13.55 -8.88 -18.86
C SER A 134 13.03 -10.07 -18.03
N TYR A 135 12.31 -9.84 -16.93
CA TYR A 135 11.79 -10.88 -16.04
C TYR A 135 10.35 -11.29 -16.37
N ARG A 136 9.73 -10.67 -17.37
CA ARG A 136 8.30 -10.83 -17.70
C ARG A 136 7.82 -12.28 -17.70
N LEU A 137 8.55 -13.20 -18.31
CA LEU A 137 8.18 -14.61 -18.46
C LEU A 137 8.85 -15.53 -17.41
N MET A 138 9.55 -14.96 -16.42
CA MET A 138 10.20 -15.74 -15.38
C MET A 138 9.20 -16.23 -14.34
N GLU A 139 9.53 -17.37 -13.73
CA GLU A 139 8.80 -17.92 -12.60
C GLU A 139 9.02 -17.05 -11.35
N THR A 140 7.94 -16.68 -10.67
CA THR A 140 7.98 -15.83 -9.48
C THR A 140 8.77 -16.46 -8.33
N GLU A 141 8.76 -17.78 -8.22
CA GLU A 141 9.50 -18.52 -7.20
C GLU A 141 11.02 -18.40 -7.35
N THR A 142 11.54 -18.19 -8.56
CA THR A 142 12.97 -18.07 -8.84
C THR A 142 13.56 -16.71 -8.47
N LEU A 143 12.72 -15.74 -8.18
CA LEU A 143 13.12 -14.37 -7.88
C LEU A 143 13.70 -14.25 -6.48
N SER A 144 14.72 -13.39 -6.32
CA SER A 144 15.20 -12.98 -5.01
C SER A 144 14.11 -12.16 -4.26
N HIS A 145 14.23 -12.05 -2.95
CA HIS A 145 13.25 -11.30 -2.15
C HIS A 145 13.07 -9.85 -2.65
N GLY A 146 14.14 -9.12 -2.92
CA GLY A 146 14.07 -7.76 -3.47
C GLY A 146 13.46 -7.69 -4.88
N GLN A 147 13.67 -8.72 -5.72
CA GLN A 147 12.98 -8.82 -7.02
C GLN A 147 11.49 -9.10 -6.84
N LYS A 148 11.12 -10.01 -5.93
CA LYS A 148 9.71 -10.26 -5.57
C LYS A 148 9.03 -8.99 -5.08
N GLN A 149 9.69 -8.20 -4.23
CA GLN A 149 9.14 -6.93 -3.75
C GLN A 149 8.89 -5.93 -4.90
N ARG A 150 9.80 -5.86 -5.87
CA ARG A 150 9.62 -5.02 -7.07
C ARG A 150 8.47 -5.52 -7.95
N ILE A 151 8.31 -6.85 -8.12
CA ILE A 151 7.19 -7.41 -8.88
C ILE A 151 5.86 -7.18 -8.16
N ALA A 152 5.80 -7.35 -6.83
CA ALA A 152 4.61 -7.02 -6.05
C ALA A 152 4.23 -5.53 -6.20
N LEU A 153 5.22 -4.62 -6.20
CA LEU A 153 4.98 -3.20 -6.48
C LEU A 153 4.48 -2.98 -7.91
N ALA A 154 5.03 -3.68 -8.92
CA ALA A 154 4.57 -3.60 -10.30
C ALA A 154 3.11 -4.05 -10.43
N ALA A 155 2.72 -5.16 -9.79
CA ALA A 155 1.35 -5.65 -9.78
C ALA A 155 0.36 -4.62 -9.18
N VAL A 156 0.78 -3.92 -8.11
CA VAL A 156 0.01 -2.82 -7.52
C VAL A 156 -0.10 -1.64 -8.49
N LEU A 157 1.01 -1.23 -9.12
CA LEU A 157 1.04 -0.08 -10.04
C LEU A 157 0.27 -0.34 -11.35
N ALA A 158 0.16 -1.59 -11.80
CA ALA A 158 -0.64 -1.97 -12.96
C ALA A 158 -2.13 -1.65 -12.81
N LEU A 159 -2.63 -1.56 -11.57
CA LEU A 159 -3.99 -1.08 -11.27
C LEU A 159 -4.15 0.43 -11.41
N GLN A 160 -3.04 1.19 -11.50
CA GLN A 160 -3.00 2.66 -11.54
C GLN A 160 -3.78 3.33 -10.39
N PRO A 161 -3.52 2.92 -9.13
CA PRO A 161 -4.27 3.45 -8.00
C PRO A 161 -3.91 4.90 -7.72
N GLN A 162 -4.88 5.68 -7.23
CA GLN A 162 -4.67 7.07 -6.81
C GLN A 162 -4.16 7.20 -5.37
N ILE A 163 -4.24 6.11 -4.60
CA ILE A 163 -3.75 6.01 -3.22
C ILE A 163 -2.84 4.78 -3.14
N LEU A 164 -1.62 4.96 -2.66
CA LEU A 164 -0.69 3.88 -2.38
C LEU A 164 -0.51 3.72 -0.87
N ILE A 165 -0.68 2.50 -0.38
CA ILE A 165 -0.36 2.12 0.99
C ILE A 165 0.84 1.19 0.92
N LEU A 166 1.95 1.56 1.58
CA LEU A 166 3.21 0.84 1.53
C LEU A 166 3.58 0.39 2.95
N ASP A 167 3.45 -0.91 3.23
CA ASP A 167 3.79 -1.48 4.54
C ASP A 167 5.24 -1.99 4.52
N GLU A 168 6.15 -1.22 5.13
CA GLU A 168 7.59 -1.51 5.22
C GLU A 168 8.24 -1.83 3.85
N ALA A 169 7.90 -1.04 2.83
CA ALA A 169 8.29 -1.27 1.43
C ALA A 169 9.81 -1.29 1.18
N PHE A 170 10.60 -0.77 2.08
CA PHE A 170 12.06 -0.74 1.99
C PHE A 170 12.75 -1.89 2.73
N SER A 171 11.99 -2.73 3.44
CA SER A 171 12.59 -3.83 4.19
C SER A 171 13.28 -4.82 3.24
N GLN A 172 14.52 -5.21 3.58
CA GLN A 172 15.32 -6.19 2.83
C GLN A 172 15.64 -5.81 1.37
N LEU A 173 15.49 -4.55 0.97
CA LEU A 173 15.94 -4.06 -0.32
C LEU A 173 17.44 -3.73 -0.29
N ASP A 174 18.12 -4.03 -1.39
CA ASP A 174 19.46 -3.50 -1.63
C ASP A 174 19.43 -2.00 -1.93
N THR A 175 20.59 -1.36 -1.95
CA THR A 175 20.71 0.08 -2.18
C THR A 175 20.09 0.53 -3.51
N GLY A 176 20.28 -0.29 -4.58
CA GLY A 176 19.74 0.03 -5.91
C GLY A 176 18.22 -0.03 -5.93
N SER A 177 17.64 -1.09 -5.39
CA SER A 177 16.18 -1.26 -5.27
C SER A 177 15.56 -0.18 -4.35
N THR A 178 16.23 0.18 -3.25
CA THR A 178 15.81 1.28 -2.38
C THR A 178 15.76 2.60 -3.15
N HIS A 179 16.78 2.91 -3.95
CA HIS A 179 16.82 4.13 -4.76
C HIS A 179 15.69 4.16 -5.80
N LEU A 180 15.45 3.03 -6.46
CA LEU A 180 14.35 2.88 -7.41
C LEU A 180 12.99 3.14 -6.76
N VAL A 181 12.69 2.51 -5.63
CA VAL A 181 11.40 2.69 -4.92
C VAL A 181 11.24 4.14 -4.45
N LYS A 182 12.31 4.80 -3.98
CA LYS A 182 12.30 6.24 -3.67
C LYS A 182 11.93 7.09 -4.91
N GLY A 183 12.47 6.74 -6.08
CA GLY A 183 12.13 7.40 -7.35
C GLY A 183 10.65 7.23 -7.71
N ILE A 184 10.13 6.02 -7.57
CA ILE A 184 8.71 5.71 -7.83
C ILE A 184 7.79 6.52 -6.89
N ILE A 185 8.11 6.59 -5.59
CA ILE A 185 7.33 7.37 -4.63
C ILE A 185 7.28 8.86 -5.03
N ARG A 186 8.42 9.45 -5.43
CA ARG A 186 8.45 10.84 -5.92
C ARG A 186 7.59 11.03 -7.15
N GLN A 187 7.72 10.13 -8.13
CA GLN A 187 6.91 10.18 -9.35
C GLN A 187 5.41 10.09 -9.04
N GLN A 188 5.00 9.20 -8.14
CA GLN A 188 3.60 9.06 -7.75
C GLN A 188 3.07 10.33 -7.05
N LYS A 189 3.89 10.99 -6.22
CA LYS A 189 3.55 12.29 -5.63
C LYS A 189 3.35 13.37 -6.70
N GLU A 190 4.26 13.45 -7.68
CA GLU A 190 4.19 14.42 -8.79
C GLU A 190 2.95 14.22 -9.66
N LEU A 191 2.49 12.98 -9.81
CA LEU A 191 1.22 12.64 -10.46
C LEU A 191 -0.02 13.02 -9.61
N GLY A 192 0.18 13.50 -8.39
CA GLY A 192 -0.89 13.90 -7.49
C GLY A 192 -1.48 12.75 -6.67
N HIS A 193 -0.86 11.58 -6.69
CA HIS A 193 -1.32 10.43 -5.91
C HIS A 193 -0.98 10.59 -4.42
N ALA A 194 -1.83 10.06 -3.54
CA ALA A 194 -1.62 10.06 -2.11
C ALA A 194 -0.85 8.81 -1.67
N ILE A 195 0.14 8.97 -0.79
CA ILE A 195 0.97 7.86 -0.33
C ILE A 195 0.95 7.79 1.19
N PHE A 196 0.54 6.63 1.72
CA PHE A 196 0.62 6.31 3.13
C PHE A 196 1.64 5.19 3.34
N MET A 197 2.73 5.48 4.06
CA MET A 197 3.79 4.51 4.29
C MET A 197 3.88 4.14 5.76
N VAL A 198 4.18 2.88 6.03
CA VAL A 198 4.69 2.43 7.32
C VAL A 198 6.20 2.27 7.19
N GLU A 199 6.95 2.99 8.00
CA GLU A 199 8.41 2.92 7.99
C GLU A 199 8.97 3.43 9.33
N ASN A 200 9.96 2.73 9.87
CA ASN A 200 10.59 3.12 11.13
C ASN A 200 11.95 3.79 10.93
N SER A 201 12.58 3.62 9.77
CA SER A 201 13.87 4.25 9.47
C SER A 201 13.74 5.76 9.25
N GLU A 202 14.68 6.51 9.81
CA GLU A 202 14.76 7.96 9.57
C GLU A 202 15.32 8.32 8.20
N GLU A 203 15.94 7.34 7.53
CA GLU A 203 16.55 7.51 6.19
C GLU A 203 15.55 7.94 5.13
N HIS A 204 14.26 7.70 5.35
CA HIS A 204 13.20 7.96 4.37
C HIS A 204 12.38 9.23 4.68
N LEU A 205 12.69 9.95 5.76
CA LEU A 205 11.97 11.18 6.15
C LEU A 205 12.02 12.28 5.09
N HIS A 206 13.08 12.32 4.27
CA HIS A 206 13.20 13.30 3.17
C HIS A 206 12.20 13.10 2.02
N LEU A 207 11.44 11.99 2.01
CA LEU A 207 10.39 11.69 1.02
C LEU A 207 9.02 12.20 1.44
N VAL A 208 8.81 12.47 2.73
CA VAL A 208 7.50 12.67 3.31
C VAL A 208 7.22 14.10 3.69
N ASP A 209 5.94 14.43 3.70
CA ASP A 209 5.43 15.74 4.06
C ASP A 209 4.97 15.79 5.52
N ARG A 210 4.57 14.61 6.10
CA ARG A 210 4.11 14.50 7.48
C ARG A 210 4.43 13.13 8.07
N VAL A 211 4.53 13.09 9.39
CA VAL A 211 4.76 11.87 10.17
C VAL A 211 3.67 11.73 11.22
N TYR A 212 3.12 10.53 11.31
CA TYR A 212 2.32 10.08 12.45
C TYR A 212 3.11 9.07 13.28
N GLU A 213 2.99 9.15 14.58
CA GLU A 213 3.45 8.12 15.52
C GLU A 213 2.25 7.37 16.08
N LEU A 214 2.28 6.03 15.99
CA LEU A 214 1.31 5.14 16.65
C LEU A 214 1.99 4.53 17.88
N GLN A 215 1.61 5.04 19.05
CA GLN A 215 2.13 4.60 20.33
C GLN A 215 0.98 4.46 21.33
N ASP A 216 1.04 3.43 22.19
CA ASP A 216 0.04 3.16 23.23
C ASP A 216 -1.42 3.18 22.70
N GLY A 217 -1.60 2.69 21.46
CA GLY A 217 -2.90 2.60 20.80
C GLY A 217 -3.48 3.93 20.32
N GLN A 218 -2.69 4.99 20.24
CA GLN A 218 -3.12 6.31 19.76
C GLN A 218 -2.14 6.84 18.70
N THR A 219 -2.64 7.70 17.82
CA THR A 219 -1.80 8.42 16.85
C THR A 219 -1.63 9.87 17.25
N ARG A 220 -0.41 10.38 17.07
CA ARG A 220 -0.14 11.81 17.08
C ARG A 220 0.63 12.22 15.82
N GLU A 221 0.36 13.40 15.32
CA GLU A 221 1.15 14.03 14.26
C GLU A 221 2.44 14.61 14.87
N VAL A 222 3.57 14.34 14.22
CA VAL A 222 4.89 14.83 14.62
C VAL A 222 5.34 15.86 13.60
N VAL A 223 5.84 16.99 14.08
CA VAL A 223 6.44 18.03 13.23
C VAL A 223 7.82 17.55 12.80
N LEU A 224 8.10 17.59 11.48
CA LEU A 224 9.40 17.30 10.86
C LEU A 224 10.42 18.39 11.11
#